data_0053af6488abd4627ddfece7210bcf75
#
_entry.id   0053af6488abd4627ddfece7210bcf75
#
_cell.length_a   1.000
_cell.length_b   1.000
_cell.length_c   1.000
_cell.angle_alpha   90.00
_cell.angle_beta   90.00
_cell.angle_gamma   90.00
#
_symmetry.space_group_name_H-M   'P 1'
#
loop_
_entity.id
_entity.type
_entity.pdbx_description
1 polymer ?
#
loop_
_entity_poly.entity_id
_entity_poly.type
_entity_poly.pdbx_seq_one_letter_code
_entity_poly.pdbx_strand_id
1 'polypeptide(L)'
;MSYNVRSFYGEDGRSSVDDILRLIEEQAPDLICLQEFNARLAEQSEEFSLLGEKYEIAHFGRTQAPDSVYGSTLTILSKYRILRSDTVLTPSSSVWADVIVGEDTVRVFNNHLRSTAINASDNQFITSHQFLSDTARETKIRSIVTRLRENSVLRAAQVDSIAQVVGATRTRRIVCGDFNDTPMSYVYRTMARGLRDAFRECGSGYSHTFRGFYNTLRIDYVLS
;
A
#
# COMPACT_ATOMS: atom_id res chain seq x y z
N MET A 1 -6.13 -1.60 9.95
CA MET A 1 -6.08 -0.44 9.02
C MET A 1 -4.99 -0.68 7.99
N SER A 2 -5.18 -0.28 6.72
CA SER A 2 -4.14 -0.26 5.68
C SER A 2 -4.14 1.13 5.05
N TYR A 3 -2.96 1.76 4.92
CA TYR A 3 -2.88 3.14 4.47
C TYR A 3 -1.53 3.47 3.83
N ASN A 4 -1.54 3.95 2.57
CA ASN A 4 -0.37 4.50 1.92
C ASN A 4 -0.17 5.95 2.40
N VAL A 5 0.88 6.20 3.18
CA VAL A 5 1.14 7.49 3.83
C VAL A 5 1.94 8.46 2.97
N ARG A 6 2.32 8.09 1.74
CA ARG A 6 3.04 8.96 0.78
C ARG A 6 4.24 9.70 1.40
N SER A 7 5.06 8.96 2.13
CA SER A 7 6.20 9.50 2.88
C SER A 7 5.84 10.64 3.86
N PHE A 8 4.59 10.69 4.33
CA PHE A 8 4.02 11.73 5.20
C PHE A 8 3.92 13.13 4.55
N TYR A 9 3.79 13.19 3.22
CA TYR A 9 3.53 14.44 2.53
C TYR A 9 2.14 14.46 1.89
N GLY A 10 1.39 15.50 2.20
CA GLY A 10 0.12 15.83 1.52
C GLY A 10 0.34 16.22 0.05
N GLU A 11 -0.74 16.35 -0.71
CA GLU A 11 -0.68 16.81 -2.11
C GLU A 11 -0.18 18.25 -2.25
N ASP A 12 -0.36 19.04 -1.20
CA ASP A 12 0.14 20.42 -1.08
C ASP A 12 1.62 20.50 -0.66
N GLY A 13 2.29 19.36 -0.48
CA GLY A 13 3.68 19.25 -0.04
C GLY A 13 3.91 19.49 1.44
N ARG A 14 2.84 19.68 2.23
CA ARG A 14 2.95 19.82 3.69
C ARG A 14 3.06 18.45 4.37
N SER A 15 3.63 18.45 5.58
CA SER A 15 3.64 17.26 6.44
C SER A 15 2.20 16.85 6.76
N SER A 16 1.92 15.56 6.63
CA SER A 16 0.64 14.93 7.03
C SER A 16 0.78 14.02 8.25
N VAL A 17 1.90 14.11 8.98
CA VAL A 17 2.15 13.27 10.17
C VAL A 17 1.01 13.41 11.17
N ASP A 18 0.69 14.64 11.58
CA ASP A 18 -0.33 14.90 12.60
C ASP A 18 -1.73 14.43 12.18
N ASP A 19 -2.09 14.61 10.89
CA ASP A 19 -3.37 14.14 10.37
C ASP A 19 -3.47 12.62 10.38
N ILE A 20 -2.38 11.92 10.04
CA ILE A 20 -2.31 10.46 10.05
C ILE A 20 -2.35 9.94 11.49
N LEU A 21 -1.63 10.56 12.41
CA LEU A 21 -1.64 10.19 13.83
C LEU A 21 -3.03 10.37 14.44
N ARG A 22 -3.67 11.50 14.17
CA ARG A 22 -5.05 11.74 14.59
C ARG A 22 -6.01 10.69 14.04
N LEU A 23 -5.89 10.33 12.76
CA LEU A 23 -6.69 9.25 12.16
C LEU A 23 -6.46 7.91 12.87
N ILE A 24 -5.22 7.57 13.18
CA ILE A 24 -4.89 6.35 13.92
C ILE A 24 -5.51 6.37 15.32
N GLU A 25 -5.47 7.50 16.00
CA GLU A 25 -6.05 7.66 17.32
C GLU A 25 -7.57 7.58 17.32
N GLU A 26 -8.24 8.26 16.38
CA GLU A 26 -9.69 8.23 16.22
C GLU A 26 -10.21 6.82 15.86
N GLN A 27 -9.52 6.11 14.98
CA GLN A 27 -9.93 4.77 14.54
C GLN A 27 -9.47 3.67 15.49
N ALA A 28 -8.47 3.93 16.32
CA ALA A 28 -7.87 3.03 17.30
C ALA A 28 -7.68 1.57 16.81
N PRO A 29 -7.18 1.34 15.58
CA PRO A 29 -7.10 0.02 15.00
C PRO A 29 -6.13 -0.87 15.78
N ASP A 30 -6.38 -2.19 15.79
CA ASP A 30 -5.50 -3.13 16.48
C ASP A 30 -4.26 -3.49 15.64
N LEU A 31 -4.41 -3.44 14.31
CA LEU A 31 -3.35 -3.71 13.33
C LEU A 31 -3.30 -2.60 12.29
N ILE A 32 -2.10 -2.10 12.00
CA ILE A 32 -1.88 -1.03 11.02
C ILE A 32 -0.80 -1.46 10.04
N CYS A 33 -1.11 -1.39 8.76
CA CYS A 33 -0.16 -1.62 7.67
C CYS A 33 0.03 -0.31 6.92
N LEU A 34 1.23 0.25 6.98
CA LEU A 34 1.59 1.49 6.31
C LEU A 34 2.45 1.20 5.08
N GLN A 35 2.12 1.83 3.96
CA GLN A 35 2.90 1.82 2.74
C GLN A 35 3.53 3.19 2.52
N GLU A 36 4.63 3.24 1.79
CA GLU A 36 5.47 4.44 1.59
C GLU A 36 5.86 5.13 2.92
N PHE A 37 6.12 4.32 3.93
CA PHE A 37 6.49 4.81 5.25
C PHE A 37 7.91 5.38 5.26
N ASN A 38 8.06 6.63 5.68
CA ASN A 38 9.35 7.27 5.84
C ASN A 38 9.81 7.18 7.30
N ALA A 39 10.65 6.20 7.60
CA ALA A 39 11.14 5.94 8.96
C ALA A 39 11.89 7.16 9.56
N ARG A 40 12.64 7.91 8.74
CA ARG A 40 13.40 9.07 9.21
C ARG A 40 12.50 10.20 9.70
N LEU A 41 11.40 10.48 8.98
CA LEU A 41 10.43 11.49 9.43
C LEU A 41 9.68 11.04 10.68
N ALA A 42 9.33 9.76 10.74
CA ALA A 42 8.68 9.18 11.90
C ALA A 42 9.58 9.23 13.16
N GLU A 43 10.86 8.86 13.01
CA GLU A 43 11.83 8.92 14.12
C GLU A 43 12.09 10.35 14.67
N GLN A 44 11.78 11.38 13.89
CA GLN A 44 11.92 12.79 14.28
C GLN A 44 10.65 13.36 14.94
N SER A 45 9.53 12.65 14.90
CA SER A 45 8.25 13.06 15.47
C SER A 45 8.09 12.49 16.88
N GLU A 46 7.92 13.35 17.87
CA GLU A 46 7.60 12.94 19.25
C GLU A 46 6.27 12.20 19.29
N GLU A 47 5.29 12.64 18.52
CA GLU A 47 3.97 12.04 18.42
C GLU A 47 4.04 10.62 17.86
N PHE A 48 4.93 10.38 16.89
CA PHE A 48 5.12 9.02 16.36
C PHE A 48 5.79 8.11 17.41
N SER A 49 6.67 8.64 18.24
CA SER A 49 7.28 7.89 19.34
C SER A 49 6.24 7.39 20.34
N LEU A 50 5.16 8.15 20.56
CA LEU A 50 4.05 7.74 21.44
C LEU A 50 3.24 6.56 20.85
N LEU A 51 3.26 6.34 19.55
CA LEU A 51 2.69 5.11 18.98
C LEU A 51 3.45 3.86 19.42
N GLY A 52 4.78 3.96 19.60
CA GLY A 52 5.62 2.87 20.09
C GLY A 52 5.27 2.41 21.51
N GLU A 53 4.59 3.23 22.30
CA GLU A 53 4.07 2.85 23.61
C GLU A 53 2.79 2.00 23.51
N LYS A 54 2.02 2.17 22.42
CA LYS A 54 0.73 1.51 22.19
C LYS A 54 0.82 0.32 21.25
N TYR A 55 1.83 0.30 20.38
CA TYR A 55 1.97 -0.70 19.31
C TYR A 55 3.38 -1.30 19.30
N GLU A 56 3.48 -2.61 19.15
CA GLU A 56 4.71 -3.23 18.69
C GLU A 56 4.90 -2.92 17.19
N ILE A 57 6.12 -2.56 16.81
CA ILE A 57 6.44 -2.07 15.48
C ILE A 57 7.41 -3.02 14.79
N ALA A 58 7.00 -3.58 13.66
CA ALA A 58 7.86 -4.29 12.74
C ALA A 58 8.26 -3.33 11.59
N HIS A 59 9.49 -2.83 11.64
CA HIS A 59 10.10 -2.06 10.56
C HIS A 59 10.84 -2.96 9.60
N PHE A 60 10.58 -2.78 8.31
CA PHE A 60 11.24 -3.52 7.25
C PHE A 60 12.18 -2.59 6.48
N GLY A 61 13.48 -2.79 6.75
CA GLY A 61 14.57 -2.31 5.93
C GLY A 61 14.84 -0.81 5.99
N ARG A 62 16.02 -0.45 6.53
CA ARG A 62 16.74 0.73 6.04
C ARG A 62 17.29 0.36 4.68
N THR A 63 16.79 0.94 3.61
CA THR A 63 17.55 0.97 2.37
C THR A 63 18.80 1.79 2.65
N GLN A 64 19.94 1.12 2.77
CA GLN A 64 21.26 1.76 2.90
C GLN A 64 21.70 2.38 1.55
N ALA A 65 20.84 3.10 0.90
CA ALA A 65 21.25 3.94 -0.20
C ALA A 65 21.52 5.33 0.38
N PRO A 66 22.80 5.75 0.49
CA PRO A 66 23.16 7.05 1.08
C PRO A 66 22.54 8.23 0.35
N ASP A 67 22.09 8.05 -0.87
CA ASP A 67 21.58 9.10 -1.75
C ASP A 67 20.07 9.07 -2.00
N SER A 68 19.33 8.08 -1.50
CA SER A 68 17.86 8.12 -1.58
C SER A 68 17.32 8.93 -0.42
N VAL A 69 17.02 10.18 -0.69
CA VAL A 69 16.40 11.13 0.26
C VAL A 69 15.06 10.60 0.83
N TYR A 70 14.50 9.55 0.22
CA TYR A 70 13.21 8.95 0.56
C TYR A 70 13.26 7.42 0.45
N GLY A 71 13.83 6.75 1.43
CA GLY A 71 13.68 5.30 1.58
C GLY A 71 12.25 4.96 2.03
N SER A 72 11.30 4.88 1.10
CA SER A 72 9.96 4.39 1.42
C SER A 72 9.99 2.91 1.74
N THR A 73 9.48 2.53 2.90
CA THR A 73 9.39 1.14 3.36
C THR A 73 7.95 0.75 3.66
N LEU A 74 7.76 -0.51 4.01
CA LEU A 74 6.53 -1.01 4.59
C LEU A 74 6.70 -1.12 6.10
N THR A 75 5.64 -0.82 6.86
CA THR A 75 5.64 -0.96 8.31
C THR A 75 4.35 -1.61 8.78
N ILE A 76 4.47 -2.52 9.74
CA ILE A 76 3.34 -3.13 10.44
C ILE A 76 3.43 -2.72 11.90
N LEU A 77 2.32 -2.14 12.42
CA LEU A 77 2.16 -1.82 13.83
C LEU A 77 1.04 -2.71 14.39
N SER A 78 1.24 -3.24 15.60
CA SER A 78 0.33 -4.18 16.23
C SER A 78 0.18 -3.87 17.72
N LYS A 79 -1.06 -3.82 18.22
CA LYS A 79 -1.33 -3.87 19.67
C LYS A 79 -1.04 -5.25 20.27
N TYR A 80 -0.94 -6.25 19.41
CA TYR A 80 -0.63 -7.62 19.78
C TYR A 80 0.86 -7.89 19.62
N ARG A 81 1.38 -8.86 20.37
CA ARG A 81 2.77 -9.27 20.31
C ARG A 81 3.13 -9.79 18.91
N ILE A 82 4.22 -9.24 18.35
CA ILE A 82 4.82 -9.71 17.10
C ILE A 82 5.83 -10.81 17.43
N LEU A 83 5.60 -12.02 16.92
CA LEU A 83 6.52 -13.16 17.14
C LEU A 83 7.73 -13.09 16.23
N ARG A 84 7.49 -12.77 14.97
CA ARG A 84 8.51 -12.70 13.92
C ARG A 84 7.95 -11.94 12.72
N SER A 85 8.86 -11.43 11.93
CA SER A 85 8.54 -10.72 10.68
C SER A 85 9.62 -10.94 9.65
N ASP A 86 9.28 -10.88 8.37
CA ASP A 86 10.24 -11.03 7.27
C ASP A 86 9.69 -10.38 5.99
N THR A 87 10.53 -10.31 4.97
CA THR A 87 10.18 -9.82 3.64
C THR A 87 9.79 -10.97 2.73
N VAL A 88 8.85 -10.72 1.81
CA VAL A 88 8.53 -11.67 0.72
C VAL A 88 9.40 -11.40 -0.50
N LEU A 89 9.52 -10.13 -0.88
CA LEU A 89 10.32 -9.70 -2.05
C LEU A 89 11.38 -8.69 -1.64
N THR A 90 10.95 -7.44 -1.43
CA THR A 90 11.79 -6.35 -0.95
C THR A 90 11.06 -5.63 0.18
N PRO A 91 11.76 -4.96 1.10
CA PRO A 91 11.14 -4.21 2.19
C PRO A 91 10.14 -3.15 1.74
N SER A 92 10.19 -2.72 0.49
CA SER A 92 9.27 -1.73 -0.10
C SER A 92 8.15 -2.34 -0.94
N SER A 93 8.11 -3.66 -1.12
CA SER A 93 7.12 -4.31 -1.99
C SER A 93 6.17 -5.23 -1.25
N SER A 94 6.68 -6.11 -0.39
CA SER A 94 5.85 -7.05 0.37
C SER A 94 6.60 -7.59 1.58
N VAL A 95 5.95 -7.51 2.73
CA VAL A 95 6.45 -7.95 4.03
C VAL A 95 5.34 -8.65 4.80
N TRP A 96 5.71 -9.39 5.84
CA TRP A 96 4.74 -10.03 6.73
C TRP A 96 5.20 -10.00 8.18
N ALA A 97 4.23 -10.10 9.09
CA ALA A 97 4.45 -10.31 10.51
C ALA A 97 3.48 -11.38 11.04
N ASP A 98 3.98 -12.26 11.89
CA ASP A 98 3.15 -13.18 12.69
C ASP A 98 2.82 -12.51 14.02
N VAL A 99 1.55 -12.28 14.28
CA VAL A 99 1.04 -11.65 15.50
C VAL A 99 0.20 -12.63 16.31
N ILE A 100 0.27 -12.54 17.66
CA ILE A 100 -0.54 -13.35 18.57
C ILE A 100 -1.84 -12.64 18.85
N VAL A 101 -2.96 -13.23 18.45
CA VAL A 101 -4.32 -12.72 18.74
C VAL A 101 -5.05 -13.76 19.59
N GLY A 102 -5.11 -13.54 20.90
CA GLY A 102 -5.59 -14.56 21.85
C GLY A 102 -4.64 -15.77 21.88
N GLU A 103 -5.15 -16.96 21.56
CA GLU A 103 -4.38 -18.22 21.46
C GLU A 103 -3.91 -18.50 20.01
N ASP A 104 -4.37 -17.73 19.05
CA ASP A 104 -4.08 -17.93 17.63
C ASP A 104 -2.88 -17.07 17.15
N THR A 105 -2.18 -17.60 16.16
CA THR A 105 -1.21 -16.81 15.38
C THR A 105 -1.87 -16.38 14.07
N VAL A 106 -1.84 -15.09 13.78
CA VAL A 106 -2.33 -14.49 12.54
C VAL A 106 -1.15 -13.92 11.77
N ARG A 107 -0.98 -14.34 10.51
CA ARG A 107 0.01 -13.73 9.62
C ARG A 107 -0.60 -12.54 8.89
N VAL A 108 0.00 -11.38 9.08
CA VAL A 108 -0.39 -10.13 8.42
C VAL A 108 0.61 -9.83 7.32
N PHE A 109 0.14 -9.74 6.07
CA PHE A 109 0.94 -9.30 4.92
C PHE A 109 0.62 -7.85 4.62
N ASN A 110 1.65 -7.04 4.50
CA ASN A 110 1.57 -5.66 4.04
C ASN A 110 2.26 -5.54 2.68
N ASN A 111 1.52 -5.04 1.69
CA ASN A 111 1.95 -5.02 0.30
C ASN A 111 1.90 -3.61 -0.29
N HIS A 112 2.88 -3.28 -1.12
CA HIS A 112 2.87 -2.11 -1.98
C HIS A 112 3.44 -2.54 -3.34
N LEU A 113 2.56 -2.86 -4.27
CA LEU A 113 2.97 -3.38 -5.56
C LEU A 113 3.41 -2.25 -6.49
N ARG A 114 4.07 -2.62 -7.57
CA ARG A 114 4.61 -1.69 -8.56
C ARG A 114 3.55 -0.68 -9.00
N SER A 115 3.83 0.61 -8.85
CA SER A 115 2.95 1.69 -9.26
C SER A 115 2.63 1.65 -10.77
N THR A 116 1.47 2.16 -11.15
CA THR A 116 1.10 2.39 -12.56
C THR A 116 2.01 3.41 -13.25
N ALA A 117 2.79 4.19 -12.47
CA ALA A 117 3.63 5.30 -12.94
C ALA A 117 2.86 6.38 -13.72
N ILE A 118 1.57 6.57 -13.38
CA ILE A 118 0.78 7.70 -13.84
C ILE A 118 1.10 8.89 -12.94
N ASN A 119 1.66 9.92 -13.53
CA ASN A 119 2.01 11.14 -12.80
C ASN A 119 0.90 12.20 -12.85
N ALA A 120 1.08 13.30 -12.11
CA ALA A 120 0.10 14.39 -12.04
C ALA A 120 -0.23 14.98 -13.42
N SER A 121 0.77 15.10 -14.33
CA SER A 121 0.53 15.61 -15.68
C SER A 121 -0.26 14.65 -16.56
N ASP A 122 -0.10 13.34 -16.34
CA ASP A 122 -0.90 12.33 -17.02
C ASP A 122 -2.34 12.35 -16.54
N ASN A 123 -2.54 12.44 -15.23
CA ASN A 123 -3.86 12.56 -14.63
C ASN A 123 -4.55 13.84 -15.11
N GLN A 124 -3.87 14.97 -15.12
CA GLN A 124 -4.39 16.22 -15.66
C GLN A 124 -4.77 16.08 -17.14
N PHE A 125 -3.93 15.45 -17.96
CA PHE A 125 -4.24 15.21 -19.38
C PHE A 125 -5.51 14.37 -19.55
N ILE A 126 -5.69 13.33 -18.73
CA ILE A 126 -6.88 12.46 -18.79
C ILE A 126 -8.15 13.21 -18.34
N THR A 127 -8.03 14.04 -17.28
CA THR A 127 -9.21 14.66 -16.65
C THR A 127 -9.59 16.02 -17.23
N SER A 128 -8.64 16.78 -17.81
CA SER A 128 -8.88 18.18 -18.22
C SER A 128 -9.32 18.36 -19.65
N HIS A 129 -9.43 17.30 -20.47
CA HIS A 129 -9.77 17.36 -21.89
C HIS A 129 -8.92 18.40 -22.66
N GLN A 130 -7.63 18.52 -22.32
CA GLN A 130 -6.75 19.50 -22.93
C GLN A 130 -6.72 19.37 -24.46
N PHE A 131 -6.93 20.48 -25.14
CA PHE A 131 -6.80 20.59 -26.60
C PHE A 131 -5.30 20.56 -26.94
N LEU A 132 -4.79 19.37 -27.20
CA LEU A 132 -3.48 19.16 -27.82
C LEU A 132 -3.66 18.94 -29.34
N SER A 133 -2.62 19.21 -30.13
CA SER A 133 -2.60 18.75 -31.53
C SER A 133 -2.76 17.22 -31.56
N ASP A 134 -3.36 16.68 -32.60
CA ASP A 134 -3.64 15.24 -32.73
C ASP A 134 -2.37 14.39 -32.54
N THR A 135 -1.24 14.82 -33.10
CA THR A 135 0.05 14.14 -32.97
C THR A 135 0.59 14.14 -31.54
N ALA A 136 0.49 15.28 -30.82
CA ALA A 136 0.94 15.38 -29.44
C ALA A 136 0.05 14.54 -28.51
N ARG A 137 -1.25 14.53 -28.76
CA ARG A 137 -2.24 13.71 -28.03
C ARG A 137 -1.96 12.22 -28.21
N GLU A 138 -1.77 11.76 -29.45
CA GLU A 138 -1.44 10.37 -29.74
C GLU A 138 -0.14 9.93 -29.06
N THR A 139 0.90 10.74 -29.12
CA THR A 139 2.19 10.47 -28.48
C THR A 139 2.03 10.35 -26.96
N LYS A 140 1.26 11.23 -26.32
CA LYS A 140 1.00 11.19 -24.88
C LYS A 140 0.21 9.93 -24.48
N ILE A 141 -0.85 9.58 -25.21
CA ILE A 141 -1.63 8.37 -24.98
C ILE A 141 -0.75 7.13 -25.12
N ARG A 142 0.03 7.03 -26.18
CA ARG A 142 0.96 5.91 -26.42
C ARG A 142 1.95 5.75 -25.27
N SER A 143 2.53 6.84 -24.80
CA SER A 143 3.45 6.83 -23.64
C SER A 143 2.77 6.31 -22.36
N ILE A 144 1.56 6.78 -22.06
CA ILE A 144 0.78 6.33 -20.89
C ILE A 144 0.48 4.83 -20.99
N VAL A 145 -0.03 4.37 -22.15
CA VAL A 145 -0.37 2.96 -22.39
C VAL A 145 0.85 2.05 -22.27
N THR A 146 2.00 2.47 -22.83
CA THR A 146 3.26 1.71 -22.70
C THR A 146 3.66 1.53 -21.25
N ARG A 147 3.68 2.60 -20.46
CA ARG A 147 4.02 2.52 -19.01
C ARG A 147 3.03 1.67 -18.23
N LEU A 148 1.74 1.80 -18.50
CA LEU A 148 0.71 0.96 -17.87
C LEU A 148 0.95 -0.52 -18.16
N ARG A 149 1.23 -0.87 -19.42
CA ARG A 149 1.51 -2.25 -19.84
C ARG A 149 2.76 -2.80 -19.16
N GLU A 150 3.87 -2.08 -19.21
CA GLU A 150 5.14 -2.51 -18.61
C GLU A 150 5.00 -2.72 -17.10
N ASN A 151 4.41 -1.75 -16.39
CA ASN A 151 4.23 -1.88 -14.95
C ASN A 151 3.21 -2.97 -14.58
N SER A 152 2.19 -3.24 -15.42
CA SER A 152 1.26 -4.36 -15.19
C SER A 152 1.95 -5.72 -15.27
N VAL A 153 2.89 -5.90 -16.21
CA VAL A 153 3.69 -7.14 -16.31
C VAL A 153 4.55 -7.33 -15.07
N LEU A 154 5.22 -6.26 -14.61
CA LEU A 154 6.03 -6.31 -13.39
C LEU A 154 5.20 -6.61 -12.14
N ARG A 155 4.01 -5.99 -12.02
CA ARG A 155 3.07 -6.30 -10.94
C ARG A 155 2.58 -7.73 -10.96
N ALA A 156 2.29 -8.28 -12.15
CA ALA A 156 1.88 -9.67 -12.29
C ALA A 156 2.95 -10.62 -11.75
N ALA A 157 4.23 -10.39 -12.08
CA ALA A 157 5.33 -11.19 -11.55
C ALA A 157 5.48 -11.04 -10.02
N GLN A 158 5.30 -9.84 -9.48
CA GLN A 158 5.31 -9.61 -8.03
C GLN A 158 4.19 -10.40 -7.34
N VAL A 159 2.96 -10.29 -7.86
CA VAL A 159 1.80 -10.95 -7.24
C VAL A 159 1.89 -12.46 -7.31
N ASP A 160 2.44 -13.04 -8.36
CA ASP A 160 2.65 -14.49 -8.46
C ASP A 160 3.56 -15.00 -7.35
N SER A 161 4.67 -14.29 -7.08
CA SER A 161 5.59 -14.63 -6.01
C SER A 161 4.96 -14.48 -4.62
N ILE A 162 4.23 -13.38 -4.39
CA ILE A 162 3.56 -13.13 -3.10
C ILE A 162 2.45 -14.16 -2.86
N ALA A 163 1.63 -14.44 -3.87
CA ALA A 163 0.52 -15.40 -3.77
C ALA A 163 0.99 -16.82 -3.45
N GLN A 164 2.20 -17.22 -3.89
CA GLN A 164 2.79 -18.49 -3.48
C GLN A 164 3.05 -18.55 -1.97
N VAL A 165 3.62 -17.49 -1.39
CA VAL A 165 3.89 -17.40 0.05
C VAL A 165 2.60 -17.33 0.85
N VAL A 166 1.64 -16.51 0.39
CA VAL A 166 0.30 -16.39 0.98
C VAL A 166 -0.41 -17.75 0.96
N GLY A 167 -0.38 -18.45 -0.18
CA GLY A 167 -1.00 -19.78 -0.34
C GLY A 167 -0.35 -20.87 0.52
N ALA A 168 0.97 -20.81 0.72
CA ALA A 168 1.70 -21.75 1.58
C ALA A 168 1.52 -21.47 3.08
N THR A 169 0.97 -20.32 3.46
CA THR A 169 0.73 -19.96 4.86
C THR A 169 -0.40 -20.80 5.45
N ARG A 170 -0.10 -21.55 6.52
CA ARG A 170 -1.05 -22.44 7.19
C ARG A 170 -1.84 -21.79 8.33
N THR A 171 -1.34 -20.70 8.88
CA THR A 171 -2.03 -19.92 9.91
C THR A 171 -3.14 -19.07 9.29
N ARG A 172 -4.02 -18.53 10.13
CA ARG A 172 -4.94 -17.45 9.71
C ARG A 172 -4.12 -16.31 9.13
N ARG A 173 -4.63 -15.67 8.09
CA ARG A 173 -3.88 -14.64 7.38
C ARG A 173 -4.75 -13.45 7.01
N ILE A 174 -4.14 -12.29 7.06
CA ILE A 174 -4.68 -11.02 6.54
C ILE A 174 -3.70 -10.54 5.49
N VAL A 175 -4.20 -10.22 4.30
CA VAL A 175 -3.41 -9.68 3.20
C VAL A 175 -3.95 -8.31 2.86
N CYS A 176 -3.17 -7.28 3.08
CA CYS A 176 -3.61 -5.91 2.81
C CYS A 176 -2.51 -5.09 2.13
N GLY A 177 -2.87 -3.89 1.70
CA GLY A 177 -1.97 -2.92 1.13
C GLY A 177 -2.47 -2.29 -0.16
N ASP A 178 -1.60 -1.48 -0.74
CA ASP A 178 -1.76 -0.85 -2.03
C ASP A 178 -1.32 -1.81 -3.14
N PHE A 179 -2.30 -2.39 -3.85
CA PHE A 179 -2.01 -3.31 -4.96
C PHE A 179 -1.76 -2.58 -6.27
N ASN A 180 -1.95 -1.26 -6.30
CA ASN A 180 -1.81 -0.43 -7.50
C ASN A 180 -2.59 -0.95 -8.72
N ASP A 181 -3.67 -1.69 -8.48
CA ASP A 181 -4.50 -2.28 -9.52
C ASP A 181 -5.95 -2.45 -9.07
N THR A 182 -6.87 -2.54 -10.03
CA THR A 182 -8.32 -2.54 -9.78
C THR A 182 -8.87 -3.94 -9.48
N PRO A 183 -10.13 -4.07 -8.95
CA PRO A 183 -10.76 -5.37 -8.68
C PRO A 183 -10.97 -6.27 -9.90
N MET A 184 -10.85 -5.71 -11.11
CA MET A 184 -10.99 -6.46 -12.36
C MET A 184 -9.67 -7.08 -12.84
N SER A 185 -8.55 -6.72 -12.21
CA SER A 185 -7.21 -7.08 -12.67
C SER A 185 -6.81 -8.53 -12.35
N TYR A 186 -5.77 -8.99 -13.04
CA TYR A 186 -5.07 -10.23 -12.72
C TYR A 186 -4.53 -10.21 -11.27
N VAL A 187 -3.95 -9.09 -10.87
CA VAL A 187 -3.34 -8.88 -9.56
C VAL A 187 -4.33 -9.13 -8.44
N TYR A 188 -5.47 -8.43 -8.46
CA TYR A 188 -6.52 -8.62 -7.45
C TYR A 188 -7.03 -10.06 -7.41
N ARG A 189 -7.37 -10.64 -8.57
CA ARG A 189 -7.91 -12.01 -8.63
C ARG A 189 -6.92 -13.06 -8.12
N THR A 190 -5.63 -12.85 -8.33
CA THR A 190 -4.58 -13.75 -7.85
C THR A 190 -4.42 -13.63 -6.35
N MET A 191 -4.33 -12.41 -5.80
CA MET A 191 -4.21 -12.19 -4.36
C MET A 191 -5.46 -12.60 -3.57
N ALA A 192 -6.64 -12.37 -4.11
CA ALA A 192 -7.91 -12.69 -3.46
C ALA A 192 -8.28 -14.19 -3.50
N ARG A 193 -7.45 -15.03 -4.13
CA ARG A 193 -7.76 -16.46 -4.26
C ARG A 193 -7.81 -17.15 -2.90
N GLY A 194 -9.01 -17.62 -2.52
CA GLY A 194 -9.26 -18.28 -1.24
C GLY A 194 -9.30 -17.32 -0.04
N LEU A 195 -9.44 -16.03 -0.29
CA LEU A 195 -9.63 -14.97 0.72
C LEU A 195 -10.92 -14.20 0.42
N ARG A 196 -11.48 -13.60 1.47
CA ARG A 196 -12.65 -12.71 1.37
C ARG A 196 -12.17 -11.26 1.41
N ASP A 197 -12.73 -10.44 0.54
CA ASP A 197 -12.46 -9.00 0.49
C ASP A 197 -13.35 -8.28 1.51
N ALA A 198 -12.74 -7.67 2.51
CA ALA A 198 -13.45 -7.02 3.61
C ALA A 198 -14.47 -5.97 3.13
N PHE A 199 -14.14 -5.19 2.09
CA PHE A 199 -15.09 -4.23 1.55
C PHE A 199 -16.29 -4.92 0.88
N ARG A 200 -16.08 -6.03 0.17
CA ARG A 200 -17.19 -6.77 -0.46
C ARG A 200 -18.10 -7.47 0.55
N GLU A 201 -17.54 -7.86 1.69
CA GLU A 201 -18.31 -8.54 2.75
C GLU A 201 -19.07 -7.56 3.64
N CYS A 202 -18.44 -6.43 4.02
CA CYS A 202 -18.97 -5.55 5.07
C CYS A 202 -19.08 -4.08 4.63
N GLY A 203 -18.52 -3.70 3.47
CA GLY A 203 -18.57 -2.35 2.98
C GLY A 203 -19.92 -1.98 2.38
N SER A 204 -20.15 -0.68 2.23
CA SER A 204 -21.34 -0.14 1.58
C SER A 204 -20.99 0.99 0.63
N GLY A 205 -21.82 1.18 -0.38
CA GLY A 205 -21.66 2.25 -1.35
C GLY A 205 -20.52 2.00 -2.34
N TYR A 206 -19.98 3.09 -2.88
CA TYR A 206 -18.93 3.07 -3.88
C TYR A 206 -17.55 3.14 -3.23
N SER A 207 -16.71 2.15 -3.47
CA SER A 207 -15.35 2.12 -2.94
C SER A 207 -14.37 2.77 -3.91
N HIS A 208 -13.69 3.80 -3.45
CA HIS A 208 -12.53 4.37 -4.13
C HIS A 208 -11.46 4.67 -3.08
N THR A 209 -10.22 4.40 -3.42
CA THR A 209 -9.06 4.64 -2.52
C THR A 209 -7.97 5.45 -3.19
N PHE A 210 -8.04 5.59 -4.52
CA PHE A 210 -7.11 6.38 -5.32
C PHE A 210 -7.75 7.70 -5.77
N ARG A 211 -7.09 8.83 -5.48
CA ARG A 211 -7.58 10.18 -5.80
C ARG A 211 -7.46 10.57 -7.28
N GLY A 212 -6.70 9.85 -8.08
CA GLY A 212 -6.64 10.05 -9.53
C GLY A 212 -7.87 9.49 -10.24
N PHE A 213 -7.95 9.70 -11.57
CA PHE A 213 -9.03 9.18 -12.42
C PHE A 213 -10.44 9.46 -11.88
N TYR A 214 -10.71 10.73 -11.55
CA TYR A 214 -12.00 11.17 -11.00
C TYR A 214 -12.42 10.49 -9.69
N ASN A 215 -11.48 10.02 -8.88
CA ASN A 215 -11.74 9.26 -7.65
C ASN A 215 -12.61 8.01 -7.89
N THR A 216 -12.31 7.26 -8.94
CA THR A 216 -13.13 6.12 -9.34
C THR A 216 -12.48 4.77 -9.06
N LEU A 217 -11.20 4.75 -8.71
CA LEU A 217 -10.46 3.50 -8.61
C LEU A 217 -10.26 3.06 -7.15
N ARG A 218 -10.50 1.80 -6.89
CA ARG A 218 -10.08 1.11 -5.68
C ARG A 218 -8.83 0.30 -5.99
N ILE A 219 -7.73 0.61 -5.31
CA ILE A 219 -6.43 -0.04 -5.47
C ILE A 219 -5.88 -0.59 -4.16
N ASP A 220 -6.50 -0.22 -3.03
CA ASP A 220 -6.17 -0.71 -1.70
C ASP A 220 -7.17 -1.76 -1.23
N TYR A 221 -6.66 -2.79 -0.57
CA TYR A 221 -7.45 -3.95 -0.17
C TYR A 221 -7.10 -4.43 1.22
N VAL A 222 -8.09 -5.06 1.86
CA VAL A 222 -7.94 -5.90 3.04
C VAL A 222 -8.65 -7.22 2.74
N LEU A 223 -7.89 -8.30 2.70
CA LEU A 223 -8.35 -9.65 2.37
C LEU A 223 -8.08 -10.59 3.56
N SER A 224 -9.01 -11.49 3.89
CA SER A 224 -8.88 -12.44 5.00
C SER A 224 -9.58 -13.79 4.74
#